data_119bc61e8f804cc490d4d5e2870548fb
#
_entry.id   119bc61e8f804cc490d4d5e2870548fb
#
_cell.length_a   1.000
_cell.length_b   1.000
_cell.length_c   1.000
_cell.angle_alpha   90.00
_cell.angle_beta   90.00
_cell.angle_gamma   90.00
#
_symmetry.space_group_name_H-M   'P 1'
#
loop_
_entity.id
_entity.type
_entity.pdbx_description
1 polymer ?
#
loop_
_entity_poly.entity_id
_entity_poly.type
_entity_poly.pdbx_seq_one_letter_code
_entity_poly.pdbx_strand_id
1 'polypeptide(L)'
;MVLSAGDIGYHVQYVNASVSQTNNSSIIYEMIQNGNALINTSEYDKAMTTFDQVLKLDPRSVDALNGKGLVLNNLGKYQEAISWFDMALKIDPTFVETLNNKGIALSNLGKYQEAISWFDMALKIDPNFVDSLYNKADALGELGSYEEAFIWTEKALAIDTANQNTSMSTSTLLPNEIN
;
A
#
# COMPACT_ATOMS: atom_id res chain seq x y z
N MET A 1 -47.80 17.00 -6.88
CA MET A 1 -47.55 15.88 -5.95
C MET A 1 -46.84 16.48 -4.76
N VAL A 2 -47.50 16.61 -3.62
CA VAL A 2 -46.89 17.24 -2.42
C VAL A 2 -46.31 16.11 -1.59
N LEU A 3 -45.00 16.13 -1.37
CA LEU A 3 -44.32 15.16 -0.53
C LEU A 3 -44.81 15.29 0.93
N SER A 4 -45.09 14.20 1.59
CA SER A 4 -45.53 14.19 2.99
C SER A 4 -44.38 14.62 3.91
N ALA A 5 -44.67 15.15 5.09
CA ALA A 5 -43.66 15.55 6.09
C ALA A 5 -42.74 14.40 6.49
N GLY A 6 -43.23 13.14 6.40
CA GLY A 6 -42.45 11.93 6.61
C GLY A 6 -41.37 11.71 5.53
N ASP A 7 -41.74 11.93 4.26
CA ASP A 7 -40.79 11.73 3.13
C ASP A 7 -39.66 12.77 3.16
N ILE A 8 -39.96 13.99 3.60
CA ILE A 8 -38.91 15.04 3.75
C ILE A 8 -37.96 14.68 4.88
N GLY A 9 -38.48 14.17 6.01
CA GLY A 9 -37.64 13.73 7.14
C GLY A 9 -36.68 12.61 6.78
N TYR A 10 -37.16 11.60 6.05
CA TYR A 10 -36.30 10.50 5.56
C TYR A 10 -35.26 10.99 4.56
N HIS A 11 -35.65 11.91 3.66
CA HIS A 11 -34.70 12.43 2.65
C HIS A 11 -33.59 13.27 3.27
N VAL A 12 -33.91 14.12 4.24
CA VAL A 12 -32.92 14.93 4.99
C VAL A 12 -31.98 14.04 5.80
N GLN A 13 -32.49 12.97 6.46
CA GLN A 13 -31.64 12.01 7.17
C GLN A 13 -30.70 11.25 6.24
N TYR A 14 -31.17 10.83 5.08
CA TYR A 14 -30.35 10.14 4.05
C TYR A 14 -29.26 11.05 3.49
N VAL A 15 -29.58 12.30 3.19
CA VAL A 15 -28.61 13.29 2.67
C VAL A 15 -27.56 13.61 3.74
N ASN A 16 -27.94 13.81 4.99
CA ASN A 16 -27.02 14.10 6.07
C ASN A 16 -26.10 12.89 6.38
N ALA A 17 -26.61 11.66 6.31
CA ALA A 17 -25.80 10.46 6.47
C ALA A 17 -24.79 10.27 5.33
N SER A 18 -25.22 10.52 4.08
CA SER A 18 -24.33 10.42 2.92
C SER A 18 -23.24 11.50 2.91
N VAL A 19 -23.57 12.73 3.30
CA VAL A 19 -22.60 13.84 3.44
C VAL A 19 -21.60 13.55 4.58
N SER A 20 -22.06 12.97 5.69
CA SER A 20 -21.15 12.55 6.78
C SER A 20 -20.19 11.46 6.33
N GLN A 21 -20.67 10.47 5.58
CA GLN A 21 -19.83 9.36 5.09
C GLN A 21 -18.80 9.83 4.06
N THR A 22 -19.17 10.71 3.14
CA THR A 22 -18.22 11.27 2.16
C THR A 22 -17.16 12.12 2.85
N ASN A 23 -17.52 12.91 3.86
CA ASN A 23 -16.56 13.69 4.64
C ASN A 23 -15.59 12.79 5.41
N ASN A 24 -16.09 11.70 6.04
CA ASN A 24 -15.23 10.76 6.77
C ASN A 24 -14.26 10.05 5.83
N SER A 25 -14.68 9.63 4.64
CA SER A 25 -13.81 8.97 3.67
C SER A 25 -12.67 9.89 3.18
N SER A 26 -12.98 11.18 2.93
CA SER A 26 -11.97 12.17 2.56
C SER A 26 -10.95 12.39 3.68
N ILE A 27 -11.43 12.53 4.92
CA ILE A 27 -10.58 12.71 6.10
C ILE A 27 -9.67 11.49 6.29
N ILE A 28 -10.22 10.27 6.20
CA ILE A 28 -9.46 9.03 6.32
C ILE A 28 -8.36 8.97 5.25
N TYR A 29 -8.69 9.28 3.99
CA TYR A 29 -7.72 9.32 2.91
C TYR A 29 -6.57 10.30 3.19
N GLU A 30 -6.89 11.53 3.59
CA GLU A 30 -5.87 12.55 3.93
C GLU A 30 -4.99 12.11 5.11
N MET A 31 -5.58 11.48 6.13
CA MET A 31 -4.83 10.95 7.27
C MET A 31 -3.89 9.81 6.85
N ILE A 32 -4.31 8.92 5.95
CA ILE A 32 -3.46 7.85 5.40
C ILE A 32 -2.28 8.46 4.63
N GLN A 33 -2.52 9.45 3.76
CA GLN A 33 -1.46 10.15 3.03
C GLN A 33 -0.46 10.83 3.98
N ASN A 34 -0.98 11.49 5.03
CA ASN A 34 -0.14 12.08 6.06
C ASN A 34 0.69 11.04 6.83
N GLY A 35 0.07 9.91 7.21
CA GLY A 35 0.77 8.80 7.87
C GLY A 35 1.92 8.26 7.01
N ASN A 36 1.69 8.07 5.70
CA ASN A 36 2.70 7.63 4.75
C ASN A 36 3.82 8.67 4.59
N ALA A 37 3.49 9.96 4.53
CA ALA A 37 4.49 11.04 4.49
C ALA A 37 5.36 11.05 5.76
N LEU A 38 4.77 10.82 6.94
CA LEU A 38 5.48 10.71 8.20
C LEU A 38 6.43 9.50 8.27
N ILE A 39 6.08 8.38 7.62
CA ILE A 39 7.00 7.24 7.46
C ILE A 39 8.22 7.68 6.64
N ASN A 40 8.01 8.37 5.52
CA ASN A 40 9.08 8.82 4.63
C ASN A 40 10.04 9.82 5.31
N THR A 41 9.55 10.59 6.27
CA THR A 41 10.37 11.51 7.08
C THR A 41 10.91 10.86 8.38
N SER A 42 10.69 9.54 8.55
CA SER A 42 11.09 8.78 9.74
C SER A 42 10.45 9.25 11.06
N GLU A 43 9.32 9.94 10.98
CA GLU A 43 8.55 10.42 12.15
C GLU A 43 7.60 9.31 12.64
N TYR A 44 8.15 8.15 13.00
CA TYR A 44 7.43 6.91 13.25
C TYR A 44 6.37 6.99 14.35
N ASP A 45 6.62 7.71 15.44
CA ASP A 45 5.65 7.88 16.54
C ASP A 45 4.40 8.66 16.09
N LYS A 46 4.61 9.68 15.25
CA LYS A 46 3.50 10.45 14.67
C LYS A 46 2.72 9.61 13.64
N ALA A 47 3.45 8.88 12.78
CA ALA A 47 2.82 7.98 11.82
C ALA A 47 1.95 6.92 12.52
N MET A 48 2.47 6.29 13.57
CA MET A 48 1.74 5.31 14.38
C MET A 48 0.46 5.93 14.96
N THR A 49 0.57 7.12 15.55
CA THR A 49 -0.58 7.85 16.12
C THR A 49 -1.62 8.19 15.07
N THR A 50 -1.19 8.58 13.86
CA THR A 50 -2.07 8.89 12.74
C THR A 50 -2.84 7.66 12.28
N PHE A 51 -2.16 6.51 12.10
CA PHE A 51 -2.85 5.26 11.75
C PHE A 51 -3.76 4.76 12.85
N ASP A 52 -3.43 4.96 14.13
CA ASP A 52 -4.33 4.66 15.25
C ASP A 52 -5.61 5.49 15.20
N GLN A 53 -5.52 6.74 14.79
CA GLN A 53 -6.69 7.61 14.60
C GLN A 53 -7.54 7.13 13.42
N VAL A 54 -6.91 6.73 12.30
CA VAL A 54 -7.64 6.11 11.18
C VAL A 54 -8.38 4.87 11.63
N LEU A 55 -7.74 3.96 12.36
CA LEU A 55 -8.35 2.72 12.84
C LEU A 55 -9.45 2.92 13.89
N LYS A 56 -9.51 4.07 14.54
CA LYS A 56 -10.67 4.47 15.37
C LYS A 56 -11.88 4.87 14.53
N LEU A 57 -11.65 5.46 13.36
CA LEU A 57 -12.70 5.87 12.42
C LEU A 57 -13.14 4.70 11.53
N ASP A 58 -12.19 3.94 11.05
CA ASP A 58 -12.40 2.72 10.24
C ASP A 58 -11.49 1.58 10.74
N PRO A 59 -12.01 0.71 11.63
CA PRO A 59 -11.25 -0.44 12.15
C PRO A 59 -10.84 -1.47 11.09
N ARG A 60 -11.36 -1.37 9.87
CA ARG A 60 -11.06 -2.27 8.75
C ARG A 60 -10.23 -1.61 7.65
N SER A 61 -9.66 -0.44 7.90
CA SER A 61 -8.78 0.23 6.95
C SER A 61 -7.52 -0.60 6.69
N VAL A 62 -7.46 -1.23 5.52
CA VAL A 62 -6.31 -2.04 5.07
C VAL A 62 -5.06 -1.18 5.01
N ASP A 63 -5.17 0.04 4.47
CA ASP A 63 -4.06 0.99 4.38
C ASP A 63 -3.47 1.35 5.74
N ALA A 64 -4.32 1.60 6.75
CA ALA A 64 -3.84 1.95 8.09
C ALA A 64 -3.19 0.77 8.80
N LEU A 65 -3.73 -0.45 8.63
CA LEU A 65 -3.13 -1.68 9.15
C LEU A 65 -1.77 -1.93 8.49
N ASN A 66 -1.69 -1.80 7.16
CA ASN A 66 -0.44 -1.89 6.41
C ASN A 66 0.55 -0.81 6.86
N GLY A 67 0.11 0.45 7.02
CA GLY A 67 0.94 1.56 7.49
C GLY A 67 1.56 1.30 8.86
N LYS A 68 0.80 0.74 9.82
CA LYS A 68 1.34 0.33 11.13
C LYS A 68 2.38 -0.77 11.00
N GLY A 69 2.15 -1.75 10.14
CA GLY A 69 3.13 -2.78 9.82
C GLY A 69 4.42 -2.18 9.26
N LEU A 70 4.32 -1.23 8.32
CA LEU A 70 5.48 -0.52 7.76
C LEU A 70 6.27 0.24 8.81
N VAL A 71 5.61 0.98 9.70
CA VAL A 71 6.28 1.66 10.82
C VAL A 71 7.09 0.68 11.66
N LEU A 72 6.48 -0.44 12.05
CA LEU A 72 7.12 -1.47 12.87
C LEU A 72 8.29 -2.14 12.12
N ASN A 73 8.13 -2.39 10.82
CA ASN A 73 9.21 -2.93 9.99
C ASN A 73 10.42 -1.97 9.96
N ASN A 74 10.20 -0.67 9.78
CA ASN A 74 11.26 0.33 9.79
C ASN A 74 11.92 0.49 11.17
N LEU A 75 11.20 0.19 12.25
CA LEU A 75 11.72 0.14 13.61
C LEU A 75 12.45 -1.19 13.94
N GLY A 76 12.57 -2.12 12.99
CA GLY A 76 13.19 -3.43 13.19
C GLY A 76 12.32 -4.43 13.96
N LYS A 77 11.06 -4.11 14.21
CA LYS A 77 10.09 -4.96 14.92
C LYS A 77 9.34 -5.88 13.95
N TYR A 78 10.10 -6.68 13.22
CA TYR A 78 9.61 -7.45 12.07
C TYR A 78 8.47 -8.42 12.42
N GLN A 79 8.55 -9.11 13.56
CA GLN A 79 7.50 -10.05 13.96
C GLN A 79 6.18 -9.35 14.31
N GLU A 80 6.25 -8.16 14.93
CA GLU A 80 5.07 -7.33 15.19
C GLU A 80 4.50 -6.79 13.87
N ALA A 81 5.37 -6.35 12.94
CA ALA A 81 4.96 -5.89 11.59
C ALA A 81 4.17 -6.97 10.85
N ILE A 82 4.67 -8.22 10.85
CA ILE A 82 3.98 -9.36 10.21
C ILE A 82 2.57 -9.53 10.77
N SER A 83 2.38 -9.37 12.08
CA SER A 83 1.05 -9.49 12.69
C SER A 83 0.07 -8.42 12.17
N TRP A 84 0.53 -7.20 11.92
CA TRP A 84 -0.30 -6.14 11.34
C TRP A 84 -0.58 -6.38 9.85
N PHE A 85 0.40 -6.88 9.09
CA PHE A 85 0.20 -7.30 7.70
C PHE A 85 -0.81 -8.45 7.61
N ASP A 86 -0.77 -9.41 8.54
CA ASP A 86 -1.76 -10.49 8.60
C ASP A 86 -3.18 -9.98 8.86
N MET A 87 -3.33 -8.96 9.70
CA MET A 87 -4.63 -8.31 9.92
C MET A 87 -5.13 -7.61 8.64
N ALA A 88 -4.27 -6.92 7.92
CA ALA A 88 -4.61 -6.28 6.64
C ALA A 88 -5.02 -7.32 5.60
N LEU A 89 -4.23 -8.39 5.41
CA LEU A 89 -4.48 -9.46 4.44
C LEU A 89 -5.69 -10.33 4.78
N LYS A 90 -6.12 -10.37 6.04
CA LYS A 90 -7.38 -10.99 6.43
C LYS A 90 -8.60 -10.22 5.91
N ILE A 91 -8.44 -8.90 5.73
CA ILE A 91 -9.50 -8.02 5.21
C ILE A 91 -9.46 -8.00 3.69
N ASP A 92 -8.29 -7.77 3.11
CA ASP A 92 -8.03 -7.83 1.67
C ASP A 92 -6.83 -8.74 1.36
N PRO A 93 -7.07 -10.00 1.00
CA PRO A 93 -6.02 -10.96 0.63
C PRO A 93 -5.27 -10.61 -0.65
N THR A 94 -5.76 -9.63 -1.41
CA THR A 94 -5.22 -9.25 -2.72
C THR A 94 -4.45 -7.92 -2.70
N PHE A 95 -4.28 -7.32 -1.52
CA PHE A 95 -3.57 -6.05 -1.40
C PHE A 95 -2.07 -6.25 -1.61
N VAL A 96 -1.62 -5.95 -2.83
CA VAL A 96 -0.28 -6.28 -3.36
C VAL A 96 0.83 -5.70 -2.50
N GLU A 97 0.68 -4.45 -2.07
CA GLU A 97 1.65 -3.75 -1.22
C GLU A 97 1.84 -4.46 0.13
N THR A 98 0.76 -4.96 0.74
CA THR A 98 0.86 -5.67 2.01
C THR A 98 1.52 -7.05 1.84
N LEU A 99 1.23 -7.76 0.75
CA LEU A 99 1.89 -9.02 0.43
C LEU A 99 3.41 -8.82 0.29
N ASN A 100 3.82 -7.79 -0.45
CA ASN A 100 5.22 -7.41 -0.61
C ASN A 100 5.86 -7.02 0.74
N ASN A 101 5.21 -6.18 1.53
CA ASN A 101 5.72 -5.70 2.81
C ASN A 101 5.91 -6.83 3.83
N LYS A 102 5.00 -7.83 3.81
CA LYS A 102 5.14 -9.04 4.61
C LYS A 102 6.34 -9.88 4.17
N GLY A 103 6.56 -10.00 2.87
CA GLY A 103 7.75 -10.62 2.30
C GLY A 103 9.04 -9.92 2.77
N ILE A 104 9.09 -8.59 2.74
CA ILE A 104 10.22 -7.79 3.23
C ILE A 104 10.48 -8.07 4.72
N ALA A 105 9.44 -8.06 5.56
CA ALA A 105 9.59 -8.33 6.98
C ALA A 105 10.13 -9.75 7.26
N LEU A 106 9.72 -10.74 6.47
CA LEU A 106 10.25 -12.11 6.53
C LEU A 106 11.72 -12.18 6.06
N SER A 107 12.06 -11.47 4.99
CA SER A 107 13.47 -11.36 4.53
C SER A 107 14.36 -10.75 5.60
N ASN A 108 13.90 -9.70 6.27
CA ASN A 108 14.62 -9.08 7.39
C ASN A 108 14.81 -10.01 8.60
N LEU A 109 13.96 -11.04 8.74
CA LEU A 109 14.11 -12.13 9.72
C LEU A 109 15.00 -13.27 9.21
N GLY A 110 15.55 -13.18 8.00
CA GLY A 110 16.34 -14.25 7.37
C GLY A 110 15.50 -15.41 6.82
N LYS A 111 14.16 -15.24 6.76
CA LYS A 111 13.23 -16.26 6.28
C LYS A 111 12.98 -16.13 4.78
N TYR A 112 14.05 -16.18 4.01
CA TYR A 112 14.04 -15.86 2.57
C TYR A 112 13.11 -16.75 1.75
N GLN A 113 13.03 -18.05 2.05
CA GLN A 113 12.14 -18.95 1.31
C GLN A 113 10.65 -18.63 1.56
N GLU A 114 10.31 -18.26 2.80
CA GLU A 114 8.95 -17.79 3.11
C GLU A 114 8.66 -16.45 2.42
N ALA A 115 9.63 -15.54 2.43
CA ALA A 115 9.52 -14.22 1.78
C ALA A 115 9.24 -14.36 0.27
N ILE A 116 9.99 -15.23 -0.43
CA ILE A 116 9.79 -15.49 -1.86
C ILE A 116 8.34 -15.93 -2.13
N SER A 117 7.76 -16.77 -1.27
CA SER A 117 6.36 -17.20 -1.44
C SER A 117 5.38 -16.02 -1.37
N TRP A 118 5.65 -15.01 -0.54
CA TRP A 118 4.82 -13.81 -0.44
C TRP A 118 5.01 -12.86 -1.63
N PHE A 119 6.25 -12.71 -2.13
CA PHE A 119 6.50 -11.98 -3.37
C PHE A 119 5.85 -12.66 -4.57
N ASP A 120 5.84 -13.99 -4.62
CA ASP A 120 5.13 -14.74 -5.66
C ASP A 120 3.62 -14.51 -5.61
N MET A 121 3.04 -14.41 -4.42
CA MET A 121 1.61 -14.06 -4.26
C MET A 121 1.33 -12.64 -4.77
N ALA A 122 2.17 -11.67 -4.47
CA ALA A 122 2.06 -10.31 -4.98
C ALA A 122 2.17 -10.28 -6.52
N LEU A 123 3.17 -10.97 -7.08
CA LEU A 123 3.41 -11.04 -8.53
C LEU A 123 2.36 -11.87 -9.30
N LYS A 124 1.63 -12.73 -8.62
CA LYS A 124 0.48 -13.42 -9.21
C LYS A 124 -0.70 -12.47 -9.42
N ILE A 125 -0.86 -11.47 -8.57
CA ILE A 125 -1.91 -10.45 -8.65
C ILE A 125 -1.47 -9.35 -9.61
N ASP A 126 -0.29 -8.79 -9.40
CA ASP A 126 0.34 -7.81 -10.30
C ASP A 126 1.71 -8.32 -10.79
N PRO A 127 1.78 -8.92 -11.98
CA PRO A 127 3.03 -9.42 -12.57
C PRO A 127 4.08 -8.36 -12.88
N ASN A 128 3.69 -7.08 -12.81
CA ASN A 128 4.54 -5.93 -13.11
C ASN A 128 4.88 -5.10 -11.85
N PHE A 129 4.55 -5.60 -10.66
CA PHE A 129 4.90 -4.91 -9.42
C PHE A 129 6.41 -4.98 -9.17
N VAL A 130 7.10 -3.93 -9.59
CA VAL A 130 8.57 -3.84 -9.67
C VAL A 130 9.23 -4.11 -8.33
N ASP A 131 8.66 -3.58 -7.24
CA ASP A 131 9.20 -3.79 -5.89
C ASP A 131 9.28 -5.27 -5.51
N SER A 132 8.22 -6.05 -5.80
CA SER A 132 8.24 -7.49 -5.52
C SER A 132 9.21 -8.27 -6.41
N LEU A 133 9.44 -7.82 -7.65
CA LEU A 133 10.42 -8.44 -8.54
C LEU A 133 11.84 -8.28 -7.97
N TYR A 134 12.23 -7.06 -7.55
CA TYR A 134 13.52 -6.81 -6.92
C TYR A 134 13.66 -7.54 -5.59
N ASN A 135 12.66 -7.44 -4.71
CA ASN A 135 12.71 -8.08 -3.39
C ASN A 135 12.80 -9.61 -3.49
N LYS A 136 12.14 -10.21 -4.50
CA LYS A 136 12.27 -11.64 -4.79
C LYS A 136 13.68 -11.99 -5.27
N ALA A 137 14.25 -11.17 -6.16
CA ALA A 137 15.62 -11.37 -6.63
C ALA A 137 16.62 -11.29 -5.47
N ASP A 138 16.48 -10.31 -4.59
CA ASP A 138 17.33 -10.17 -3.42
C ASP A 138 17.23 -11.40 -2.50
N ALA A 139 16.02 -11.87 -2.20
CA ALA A 139 15.81 -13.05 -1.37
C ALA A 139 16.39 -14.34 -2.01
N LEU A 140 16.33 -14.47 -3.33
CA LEU A 140 16.99 -15.57 -4.08
C LEU A 140 18.51 -15.46 -4.01
N GLY A 141 19.05 -14.25 -4.10
CA GLY A 141 20.48 -13.99 -3.94
C GLY A 141 21.00 -14.41 -2.54
N GLU A 142 20.25 -14.09 -1.49
CA GLU A 142 20.57 -14.50 -0.11
C GLU A 142 20.55 -16.03 0.09
N LEU A 143 19.77 -16.75 -0.71
CA LEU A 143 19.73 -18.21 -0.76
C LEU A 143 20.81 -18.82 -1.68
N GLY A 144 21.61 -17.99 -2.36
CA GLY A 144 22.63 -18.43 -3.31
C GLY A 144 22.11 -18.83 -4.69
N SER A 145 20.83 -18.59 -4.99
CA SER A 145 20.20 -18.87 -6.30
C SER A 145 20.45 -17.72 -7.28
N TYR A 146 21.72 -17.43 -7.56
CA TYR A 146 22.14 -16.23 -8.30
C TYR A 146 21.62 -16.17 -9.74
N GLU A 147 21.49 -17.31 -10.42
CA GLU A 147 20.96 -17.35 -11.79
C GLU A 147 19.47 -16.95 -11.84
N GLU A 148 18.69 -17.46 -10.88
CA GLU A 148 17.27 -17.07 -10.77
C GLU A 148 17.13 -15.60 -10.33
N ALA A 149 17.93 -15.14 -9.37
CA ALA A 149 17.97 -13.76 -8.93
C ALA A 149 18.23 -12.81 -10.12
N PHE A 150 19.20 -13.15 -10.97
CA PHE A 150 19.50 -12.37 -12.17
C PHE A 150 18.30 -12.26 -13.11
N ILE A 151 17.58 -13.36 -13.37
CA ILE A 151 16.39 -13.36 -14.25
C ILE A 151 15.31 -12.41 -13.71
N TRP A 152 15.06 -12.41 -12.40
CA TRP A 152 14.06 -11.53 -11.80
C TRP A 152 14.49 -10.07 -11.77
N THR A 153 15.79 -9.80 -11.58
CA THR A 153 16.35 -8.45 -11.68
C THR A 153 16.22 -7.88 -13.09
N GLU A 154 16.55 -8.67 -14.12
CA GLU A 154 16.39 -8.27 -15.52
C GLU A 154 14.94 -7.96 -15.86
N LYS A 155 13.99 -8.77 -15.36
CA LYS A 155 12.57 -8.52 -15.54
C LYS A 155 12.13 -7.21 -14.88
N ALA A 156 12.57 -6.94 -13.66
CA ALA A 156 12.27 -5.69 -12.95
C ALA A 156 12.81 -4.48 -13.72
N LEU A 157 14.07 -4.54 -14.15
CA LEU A 157 14.75 -3.47 -14.88
C LEU A 157 14.07 -3.19 -16.23
N ALA A 158 13.61 -4.21 -16.94
CA ALA A 158 12.90 -4.04 -18.21
C ALA A 158 11.59 -3.25 -18.04
N ILE A 159 10.83 -3.55 -16.98
CA ILE A 159 9.58 -2.85 -16.67
C ILE A 159 9.87 -1.41 -16.24
N ASP A 160 10.86 -1.21 -15.38
CA ASP A 160 11.23 0.11 -14.86
C ASP A 160 11.67 1.04 -16.00
N THR A 161 12.50 0.53 -16.90
CA THR A 161 12.94 1.25 -18.12
C THR A 161 11.76 1.62 -19.03
N ALA A 162 10.80 0.71 -19.20
CA ALA A 162 9.61 0.98 -20.01
C ALA A 162 8.73 2.08 -19.37
N ASN A 163 8.58 2.08 -18.05
CA ASN A 163 7.83 3.09 -17.31
C ASN A 163 8.49 4.48 -17.43
N GLN A 164 9.81 4.56 -17.33
CA GLN A 164 10.56 5.81 -17.48
C GLN A 164 10.41 6.39 -18.89
N ASN A 165 10.52 5.55 -19.92
CA ASN A 165 10.35 5.99 -21.32
C ASN A 165 8.94 6.52 -21.61
N THR A 166 7.92 5.91 -21.00
CA THR A 166 6.52 6.36 -21.13
C THR A 166 6.31 7.72 -20.46
N SER A 167 6.89 7.95 -19.28
CA SER A 167 6.78 9.23 -18.57
C SER A 167 7.52 10.36 -19.29
N MET A 168 8.66 10.09 -19.92
CA MET A 168 9.40 11.06 -20.75
C MET A 168 8.62 11.45 -22.01
N SER A 169 7.95 10.51 -22.67
CA SER A 169 7.19 10.78 -23.89
C SER A 169 5.94 11.63 -23.60
N THR A 170 5.30 11.49 -22.45
CA THR A 170 4.16 12.31 -22.05
C THR A 170 4.55 13.73 -21.62
N SER A 171 5.74 13.91 -21.05
CA SER A 171 6.27 15.23 -20.68
C SER A 171 6.67 16.09 -21.88
N THR A 172 6.99 15.48 -23.03
CA THR A 172 7.37 16.19 -24.26
C THR A 172 6.18 16.64 -25.11
N LEU A 173 4.95 16.25 -24.75
CA LEU A 173 3.72 16.57 -25.48
C LEU A 173 2.95 17.74 -24.91
N LEU A 174 3.50 18.52 -23.98
CA LEU A 174 2.90 19.80 -23.60
C LEU A 174 3.27 20.84 -24.67
N PRO A 175 2.27 21.37 -25.43
CA PRO A 175 2.55 22.41 -26.41
C PRO A 175 3.01 23.67 -25.68
N ASN A 176 4.18 24.19 -26.09
CA ASN A 176 4.52 25.59 -25.89
C ASN A 176 3.56 26.42 -26.78
N GLU A 177 2.41 26.76 -26.29
CA GLU A 177 1.58 27.81 -26.87
C GLU A 177 1.11 28.72 -25.75
N ILE A 178 1.84 29.82 -25.58
CA ILE A 178 1.28 31.15 -25.36
C ILE A 178 2.34 32.16 -25.83
N ASN A 179 2.16 32.66 -27.05
CA ASN A 179 2.55 34.02 -27.44
C ASN A 179 1.29 34.87 -27.42
#